data_d48f675d6caec813ce14803c79788757
#
_entry.id   d48f675d6caec813ce14803c79788757
#
_cell.length_a   1.000
_cell.length_b   1.000
_cell.length_c   1.000
_cell.angle_alpha   90.00
_cell.angle_beta   90.00
_cell.angle_gamma   90.00
#
_symmetry.space_group_name_H-M   'P 1'
#
loop_
_entity.id
_entity.type
_entity.pdbx_description
1 polymer ?
#
loop_
_entity_poly.entity_id
_entity_poly.type
_entity_poly.pdbx_seq_one_letter_code
_entity_poly.pdbx_strand_id
1 'polypeptide(L)'
;MPETQEKLELLRRIAHRFNEAQIEWALGASLMLFLKGFVSEFHDIDLMVSVQDAERAKAILSEMGELCPPNPKPNPMYQTKTFLEFRIDSIEVDVMAGFAVVNEGRVFDCSLRENQITEQVLLGTEVIPLQSPLLWCKYYRLMGRAEKADMIEKALAK
;
A
#
# COMPACT_ATOMS: atom_id res chain seq x y z
N MET A 1 19.61 -2.28 9.38
CA MET A 1 18.36 -2.65 8.67
C MET A 1 17.19 -2.64 9.64
N PRO A 2 16.12 -1.95 9.34
CA PRO A 2 14.93 -2.01 10.20
C PRO A 2 14.35 -3.42 10.25
N GLU A 3 13.96 -3.83 11.44
CA GLU A 3 13.36 -5.14 11.65
C GLU A 3 11.84 -5.07 11.51
N THR A 4 11.20 -6.22 11.42
CA THR A 4 9.74 -6.33 11.27
C THR A 4 9.01 -5.54 12.36
N GLN A 5 9.45 -5.65 13.62
CA GLN A 5 8.80 -4.93 14.73
C GLN A 5 8.87 -3.41 14.56
N GLU A 6 9.99 -2.91 14.07
CA GLU A 6 10.14 -1.47 13.82
C GLU A 6 9.20 -0.99 12.71
N LYS A 7 9.05 -1.80 11.66
CA LYS A 7 8.14 -1.49 10.56
C LYS A 7 6.69 -1.50 11.02
N LEU A 8 6.31 -2.48 11.84
CA LEU A 8 4.95 -2.55 12.35
C LEU A 8 4.65 -1.40 13.31
N GLU A 9 5.62 -0.99 14.12
CA GLU A 9 5.45 0.18 14.99
C GLU A 9 5.27 1.46 14.18
N LEU A 10 6.01 1.60 13.08
CA LEU A 10 5.82 2.73 12.19
C LEU A 10 4.43 2.70 11.56
N LEU A 11 3.98 1.55 11.10
CA LEU A 11 2.62 1.41 10.55
C LEU A 11 1.58 1.82 11.60
N ARG A 12 1.77 1.41 12.85
CA ARG A 12 0.86 1.80 13.93
C ARG A 12 0.79 3.33 14.09
N ARG A 13 1.94 3.99 14.06
CA ARG A 13 1.97 5.47 14.17
C ARG A 13 1.33 6.15 12.98
N ILE A 14 1.54 5.64 11.77
CA ILE A 14 0.91 6.17 10.57
C ILE A 14 -0.61 6.00 10.68
N ALA A 15 -1.05 4.81 11.07
CA ALA A 15 -2.48 4.52 11.21
C ALA A 15 -3.14 5.47 12.20
N HIS A 16 -2.49 5.72 13.33
CA HIS A 16 -3.00 6.65 14.33
C HIS A 16 -3.25 8.04 13.71
N ARG A 17 -2.26 8.57 12.99
CA ARG A 17 -2.38 9.88 12.37
C ARG A 17 -3.44 9.91 11.28
N PHE A 18 -3.46 8.88 10.42
CA PHE A 18 -4.42 8.81 9.33
C PHE A 18 -5.86 8.66 9.87
N ASN A 19 -6.04 7.82 10.87
CA ASN A 19 -7.38 7.58 11.42
C ASN A 19 -7.90 8.81 12.15
N GLU A 20 -7.05 9.50 12.91
CA GLU A 20 -7.45 10.75 13.56
C GLU A 20 -7.85 11.82 12.55
N ALA A 21 -7.14 11.90 11.44
CA ALA A 21 -7.42 12.87 10.38
C ALA A 21 -8.56 12.43 9.45
N GLN A 22 -9.10 11.23 9.67
CA GLN A 22 -10.17 10.65 8.85
C GLN A 22 -9.77 10.55 7.37
N ILE A 23 -8.53 10.16 7.13
CA ILE A 23 -8.03 9.86 5.79
C ILE A 23 -8.68 8.56 5.31
N GLU A 24 -9.16 8.54 4.07
CA GLU A 24 -9.63 7.30 3.45
C GLU A 24 -8.41 6.55 2.92
N TRP A 25 -8.08 5.44 3.55
CA TRP A 25 -6.87 4.68 3.23
C TRP A 25 -7.04 3.20 3.50
N ALA A 26 -6.15 2.41 2.94
CA ALA A 26 -6.06 1.00 3.24
C ALA A 26 -4.63 0.51 2.99
N LEU A 27 -4.28 -0.57 3.66
CA LEU A 27 -3.00 -1.21 3.45
C LEU A 27 -3.13 -2.24 2.32
N GLY A 28 -2.19 -2.22 1.40
CA GLY A 28 -2.15 -3.18 0.30
C GLY A 28 -0.82 -3.89 0.20
N ALA A 29 -0.63 -4.63 -0.88
CA ALA A 29 0.61 -5.30 -1.25
C ALA A 29 1.18 -6.22 -0.17
N SER A 30 2.51 -6.29 -0.07
CA SER A 30 3.16 -7.33 0.74
C SER A 30 2.87 -7.25 2.23
N LEU A 31 2.77 -6.04 2.80
CA LEU A 31 2.48 -5.94 4.24
C LEU A 31 1.06 -6.40 4.55
N MET A 32 0.10 -6.09 3.69
CA MET A 32 -1.26 -6.62 3.84
C MET A 32 -1.22 -8.15 3.80
N LEU A 33 -0.50 -8.72 2.84
CA LEU A 33 -0.36 -10.17 2.71
C LEU A 33 0.31 -10.78 3.95
N PHE A 34 1.30 -10.09 4.51
CA PHE A 34 1.96 -10.53 5.74
C PHE A 34 0.97 -10.57 6.92
N LEU A 35 0.19 -9.50 7.09
CA LEU A 35 -0.79 -9.45 8.18
C LEU A 35 -1.90 -10.48 8.02
N LYS A 36 -2.19 -10.90 6.79
CA LYS A 36 -3.16 -11.94 6.50
C LYS A 36 -2.56 -13.36 6.59
N GLY A 37 -1.27 -13.48 6.82
CA GLY A 37 -0.61 -14.77 6.93
C GLY A 37 -0.25 -15.43 5.61
N PHE A 38 -0.28 -14.69 4.50
CA PHE A 38 0.01 -15.23 3.18
C PHE A 38 1.50 -15.29 2.86
N VAL A 39 2.30 -14.41 3.48
CA VAL A 39 3.74 -14.37 3.28
C VAL A 39 4.43 -14.26 4.64
N SER A 40 5.69 -14.67 4.72
CA SER A 40 6.47 -14.66 5.97
C SER A 40 7.28 -13.39 6.17
N GLU A 41 7.41 -12.56 5.13
CA GLU A 41 8.17 -11.31 5.23
C GLU A 41 7.64 -10.28 4.25
N PHE A 42 8.02 -9.03 4.48
CA PHE A 42 7.67 -7.91 3.61
C PHE A 42 8.81 -6.88 3.68
N HIS A 43 8.86 -5.98 2.69
CA HIS A 43 9.94 -4.97 2.64
C HIS A 43 9.41 -3.56 2.89
N ASP A 44 8.46 -3.11 2.09
CA ASP A 44 7.96 -1.74 2.11
C ASP A 44 6.58 -1.67 2.74
N ILE A 45 6.21 -0.46 3.17
CA ILE A 45 4.84 -0.18 3.61
C ILE A 45 4.14 0.51 2.44
N ASP A 46 3.13 -0.14 1.88
CA ASP A 46 2.38 0.38 0.74
C ASP A 46 1.00 0.85 1.18
N LEU A 47 0.80 2.16 1.15
CA LEU A 47 -0.43 2.80 1.59
C LEU A 47 -1.25 3.23 0.38
N MET A 48 -2.48 2.72 0.31
CA MET A 48 -3.43 3.16 -0.70
C MET A 48 -4.29 4.25 -0.08
N VAL A 49 -4.38 5.39 -0.74
CA VAL A 49 -5.09 6.56 -0.23
C VAL A 49 -6.04 7.04 -1.32
N SER A 50 -7.21 7.57 -0.93
CA SER A 50 -8.11 8.15 -1.92
C SER A 50 -7.46 9.38 -2.57
N VAL A 51 -7.82 9.63 -3.82
CA VAL A 51 -7.29 10.79 -4.55
C VAL A 51 -7.59 12.09 -3.80
N GLN A 52 -8.77 12.17 -3.17
CA GLN A 52 -9.19 13.35 -2.42
C GLN A 52 -8.29 13.63 -1.23
N ASP A 53 -7.76 12.60 -0.60
CA ASP A 53 -6.97 12.73 0.63
C ASP A 53 -5.46 12.69 0.40
N ALA A 54 -5.02 12.63 -0.85
CA ALA A 54 -3.59 12.50 -1.17
C ALA A 54 -2.74 13.62 -0.58
N GLU A 55 -3.19 14.87 -0.70
CA GLU A 55 -2.42 16.00 -0.17
C GLU A 55 -2.38 16.01 1.35
N ARG A 56 -3.47 15.62 2.00
CA ARG A 56 -3.52 15.53 3.46
C ARG A 56 -2.60 14.43 3.97
N ALA A 57 -2.59 13.28 3.29
CA ALA A 57 -1.70 12.18 3.62
C ALA A 57 -0.24 12.61 3.46
N LYS A 58 0.07 13.32 2.37
CA LYS A 58 1.41 13.85 2.13
C LYS A 58 1.86 14.77 3.26
N ALA A 59 0.99 15.67 3.69
CA ALA A 59 1.32 16.60 4.76
C ALA A 59 1.64 15.86 6.07
N ILE A 60 0.84 14.86 6.41
CA ILE A 60 1.05 14.06 7.62
C ILE A 60 2.40 13.33 7.56
N LEU A 61 2.66 12.63 6.46
CA LEU A 61 3.89 11.85 6.35
C LEU A 61 5.14 12.72 6.27
N SER A 62 5.01 13.93 5.71
CA SER A 62 6.12 14.89 5.66
C SER A 62 6.53 15.37 7.06
N GLU A 63 5.62 15.34 8.02
CA GLU A 63 5.95 15.63 9.42
C GLU A 63 6.66 14.47 10.10
N MET A 64 6.53 13.25 9.56
CA MET A 64 7.10 12.05 10.17
C MET A 64 8.45 11.67 9.59
N GLY A 65 8.72 12.06 8.35
CA GLY A 65 9.96 11.68 7.69
C GLY A 65 10.20 12.50 6.43
N GLU A 66 11.03 11.96 5.55
CA GLU A 66 11.51 12.67 4.37
C GLU A 66 10.82 12.18 3.11
N LEU A 67 10.31 13.12 2.32
CA LEU A 67 9.78 12.82 0.99
C LEU A 67 10.95 12.70 0.02
N CYS A 68 11.07 11.56 -0.64
CA CYS A 68 12.12 11.32 -1.63
C CYS A 68 11.78 12.04 -2.93
N PRO A 69 12.80 12.50 -3.69
CA PRO A 69 12.55 13.14 -4.98
C PRO A 69 11.92 12.15 -5.96
N PRO A 70 11.08 12.63 -6.89
CA PRO A 70 10.48 11.75 -7.89
C PRO A 70 11.54 11.06 -8.74
N ASN A 71 11.23 9.83 -9.16
CA ASN A 71 12.11 9.10 -10.07
C ASN A 71 12.15 9.83 -11.43
N PRO A 72 13.34 10.25 -11.92
CA PRO A 72 13.43 10.93 -13.22
C PRO A 72 13.05 10.03 -14.40
N LYS A 73 13.07 8.72 -14.21
CA LYS A 73 12.68 7.74 -15.25
C LYS A 73 11.61 6.80 -14.71
N PRO A 74 10.37 7.29 -14.54
CA PRO A 74 9.33 6.45 -13.99
C PRO A 74 9.00 5.29 -14.93
N ASN A 75 8.61 4.17 -14.34
CA ASN A 75 8.20 3.00 -15.11
C ASN A 75 6.89 3.31 -15.83
N PRO A 76 6.85 3.24 -17.19
CA PRO A 76 5.64 3.56 -17.94
C PRO A 76 4.46 2.62 -17.70
N MET A 77 4.70 1.46 -17.06
CA MET A 77 3.64 0.55 -16.67
C MET A 77 2.67 1.22 -15.68
N TYR A 78 3.14 2.20 -14.89
CA TYR A 78 2.32 2.83 -13.86
C TYR A 78 1.89 4.23 -14.31
N GLN A 79 0.59 4.46 -14.28
CA GLN A 79 0.00 5.75 -14.61
C GLN A 79 -0.73 6.31 -13.38
N THR A 80 -0.17 6.07 -12.22
CA THR A 80 -0.73 6.49 -10.93
C THR A 80 -0.76 8.01 -10.84
N LYS A 81 -1.90 8.57 -10.41
CA LYS A 81 -2.05 10.03 -10.31
C LYS A 81 -1.07 10.65 -9.32
N THR A 82 -0.96 10.06 -8.15
CA THR A 82 -0.04 10.52 -7.12
C THR A 82 0.70 9.33 -6.55
N PHE A 83 2.00 9.30 -6.76
CA PHE A 83 2.88 8.29 -6.19
C PHE A 83 3.95 9.02 -5.39
N LEU A 84 3.99 8.75 -4.09
CA LEU A 84 4.91 9.40 -3.17
C LEU A 84 5.75 8.34 -2.47
N GLU A 85 7.06 8.58 -2.42
CA GLU A 85 7.98 7.70 -1.70
C GLU A 85 8.56 8.47 -0.53
N PHE A 86 8.38 7.92 0.67
CA PHE A 86 8.90 8.50 1.90
C PHE A 86 9.94 7.59 2.51
N ARG A 87 10.88 8.19 3.21
CA ARG A 87 11.79 7.45 4.08
C ARG A 87 11.56 7.95 5.50
N ILE A 88 11.06 7.06 6.35
CA ILE A 88 10.73 7.36 7.74
C ILE A 88 11.46 6.35 8.61
N ASP A 89 12.36 6.82 9.48
CA ASP A 89 13.18 5.95 10.34
C ASP A 89 13.90 4.86 9.54
N SER A 90 14.41 5.22 8.35
CA SER A 90 15.08 4.31 7.43
C SER A 90 14.17 3.25 6.80
N ILE A 91 12.86 3.42 6.93
CA ILE A 91 11.86 2.51 6.35
C ILE A 91 11.23 3.18 5.13
N GLU A 92 11.09 2.42 4.05
CA GLU A 92 10.45 2.92 2.85
C GLU A 92 8.93 2.83 2.97
N VAL A 93 8.26 3.95 2.76
CA VAL A 93 6.80 4.06 2.81
C VAL A 93 6.33 4.66 1.49
N ASP A 94 5.53 3.91 0.76
CA ASP A 94 4.99 4.34 -0.53
C ASP A 94 3.52 4.69 -0.39
N VAL A 95 3.11 5.79 -1.00
CA VAL A 95 1.71 6.23 -1.04
C VAL A 95 1.24 6.23 -2.48
N MET A 96 0.14 5.56 -2.73
CA MET A 96 -0.48 5.50 -4.06
C MET A 96 -1.91 6.03 -3.98
N ALA A 97 -2.17 7.11 -4.71
CA ALA A 97 -3.51 7.65 -4.87
C ALA A 97 -3.82 7.70 -6.36
N GLY A 98 -4.95 7.13 -6.75
CA GLY A 98 -5.26 6.95 -8.16
C GLY A 98 -4.35 5.95 -8.84
N PHE A 99 -4.04 4.85 -8.15
CA PHE A 99 -3.17 3.79 -8.66
C PHE A 99 -3.71 3.28 -9.99
N ALA A 100 -2.84 3.20 -10.99
CA ALA A 100 -3.23 2.76 -12.33
C ALA A 100 -2.09 1.97 -12.98
N VAL A 101 -2.46 0.90 -13.67
CA VAL A 101 -1.51 -0.02 -14.30
C VAL A 101 -1.84 -0.13 -15.77
N VAL A 102 -0.81 -0.07 -16.62
CA VAL A 102 -0.94 -0.30 -18.06
C VAL A 102 -0.64 -1.77 -18.35
N ASN A 103 -1.58 -2.42 -19.02
CA ASN A 103 -1.41 -3.82 -19.45
C ASN A 103 -1.94 -3.93 -20.88
N GLU A 104 -1.11 -4.44 -21.78
CA GLU A 104 -1.44 -4.58 -23.19
C GLU A 104 -2.00 -3.29 -23.81
N GLY A 105 -1.35 -2.16 -23.49
CA GLY A 105 -1.72 -0.85 -24.04
C GLY A 105 -2.97 -0.23 -23.43
N ARG A 106 -3.59 -0.86 -22.43
CA ARG A 106 -4.79 -0.35 -21.76
C ARG A 106 -4.45 0.06 -20.34
N VAL A 107 -5.02 1.18 -19.91
CA VAL A 107 -4.86 1.67 -18.54
C VAL A 107 -5.98 1.10 -17.68
N PHE A 108 -5.60 0.41 -16.60
CA PHE A 108 -6.55 -0.12 -15.63
C PHE A 108 -6.51 0.75 -14.38
N ASP A 109 -7.67 1.28 -14.01
CA ASP A 109 -7.82 2.10 -12.81
C ASP A 109 -7.89 1.18 -11.58
N CYS A 110 -6.87 1.26 -10.74
CA CYS A 110 -6.77 0.49 -9.50
C CYS A 110 -6.87 1.40 -8.28
N SER A 111 -7.55 2.54 -8.43
CA SER A 111 -7.72 3.49 -7.34
C SER A 111 -8.46 2.87 -6.17
N LEU A 112 -8.11 3.30 -4.96
CA LEU A 112 -8.78 2.84 -3.75
C LEU A 112 -10.27 3.23 -3.80
N ARG A 113 -11.13 2.25 -3.52
CA ARG A 113 -12.57 2.44 -3.42
C ARG A 113 -13.04 1.90 -2.07
N GLU A 114 -14.06 2.51 -1.52
CA GLU A 114 -14.60 2.13 -0.21
C GLU A 114 -14.94 0.65 -0.12
N ASN A 115 -15.54 0.10 -1.15
CA ASN A 115 -15.95 -1.32 -1.16
C ASN A 115 -14.77 -2.30 -1.25
N GLN A 116 -13.55 -1.81 -1.41
CA GLN A 116 -12.34 -2.64 -1.43
C GLN A 116 -11.72 -2.82 -0.04
N ILE A 117 -12.22 -2.08 0.95
CA ILE A 117 -11.76 -2.24 2.32
C ILE A 117 -12.62 -3.33 2.94
N THR A 118 -12.14 -4.57 2.85
CA THR A 118 -12.92 -5.75 3.19
C THR A 118 -12.70 -6.24 4.61
N GLU A 119 -11.58 -5.87 5.21
CA GLU A 119 -11.24 -6.30 6.56
C GLU A 119 -10.50 -5.20 7.30
N GLN A 120 -10.48 -5.34 8.62
CA GLN A 120 -9.70 -4.47 9.48
C GLN A 120 -9.00 -5.35 10.49
N VAL A 121 -7.77 -5.02 10.84
CA VAL A 121 -7.06 -5.68 11.92
C VAL A 121 -6.63 -4.64 12.93
N LEU A 122 -6.41 -5.06 14.17
CA LEU A 122 -5.88 -4.19 15.20
C LEU A 122 -4.37 -4.38 15.30
N LEU A 123 -3.66 -3.27 15.33
CA LEU A 123 -2.24 -3.26 15.61
C LEU A 123 -2.06 -2.39 16.84
N GLY A 124 -1.88 -3.03 17.99
CA GLY A 124 -2.05 -2.35 19.26
C GLY A 124 -3.49 -1.88 19.40
N THR A 125 -3.70 -0.58 19.58
CA THR A 125 -5.04 0.01 19.64
C THR A 125 -5.50 0.62 18.33
N GLU A 126 -4.66 0.55 17.29
CA GLU A 126 -4.96 1.21 16.00
C GLU A 126 -5.60 0.25 15.02
N VAL A 127 -6.61 0.74 14.32
CA VAL A 127 -7.30 -0.01 13.27
C VAL A 127 -6.56 0.15 11.96
N ILE A 128 -6.23 -0.98 11.34
CA ILE A 128 -5.56 -1.01 10.03
C ILE A 128 -6.57 -1.55 9.01
N PRO A 129 -7.07 -0.70 8.11
CA PRO A 129 -7.97 -1.20 7.05
C PRO A 129 -7.15 -1.94 5.99
N LEU A 130 -7.66 -3.07 5.55
CA LEU A 130 -6.95 -3.94 4.60
C LEU A 130 -7.73 -4.09 3.30
N GLN A 131 -7.02 -4.05 2.18
CA GLN A 131 -7.53 -4.52 0.92
C GLN A 131 -7.46 -6.05 0.89
N SER A 132 -8.15 -6.68 -0.05
CA SER A 132 -8.19 -8.13 -0.08
C SER A 132 -7.00 -8.73 -0.84
N PRO A 133 -6.56 -9.95 -0.44
CA PRO A 133 -5.56 -10.67 -1.23
C PRO A 133 -6.02 -10.96 -2.66
N LEU A 134 -7.31 -11.26 -2.85
CA LEU A 134 -7.85 -11.52 -4.19
C LEU A 134 -7.70 -10.31 -5.10
N LEU A 135 -7.95 -9.10 -4.58
CA LEU A 135 -7.77 -7.87 -5.34
C LEU A 135 -6.31 -7.70 -5.75
N TRP A 136 -5.38 -7.96 -4.84
CA TRP A 136 -3.95 -7.83 -5.13
C TRP A 136 -3.44 -8.92 -6.06
N CYS A 137 -4.06 -10.10 -6.04
CA CYS A 137 -3.79 -11.13 -7.04
C CYS A 137 -4.07 -10.57 -8.44
N LYS A 138 -5.21 -9.92 -8.62
CA LYS A 138 -5.57 -9.27 -9.88
C LYS A 138 -4.56 -8.18 -10.27
N TYR A 139 -4.19 -7.32 -9.32
CA TYR A 139 -3.23 -6.25 -9.59
C TYR A 139 -1.86 -6.80 -9.98
N TYR A 140 -1.38 -7.83 -9.29
CA TYR A 140 -0.09 -8.45 -9.64
C TYR A 140 -0.12 -9.05 -11.05
N ARG A 141 -1.24 -9.63 -11.47
CA ARG A 141 -1.35 -10.12 -12.83
C ARG A 141 -1.30 -8.99 -13.84
N LEU A 142 -1.96 -7.88 -13.57
CA LEU A 142 -1.89 -6.70 -14.43
C LEU A 142 -0.46 -6.17 -14.55
N MET A 143 0.30 -6.26 -13.47
CA MET A 143 1.70 -5.82 -13.44
C MET A 143 2.68 -6.83 -14.05
N GLY A 144 2.19 -7.98 -14.51
CA GLY A 144 3.05 -9.02 -15.05
C GLY A 144 3.79 -9.82 -13.97
N ARG A 145 3.36 -9.75 -12.72
CA ARG A 145 3.98 -10.45 -11.61
C ARG A 145 3.23 -11.74 -11.32
N ALA A 146 3.29 -12.66 -12.29
CA ALA A 146 2.52 -13.90 -12.26
C ALA A 146 2.85 -14.79 -11.06
N GLU A 147 4.11 -14.83 -10.63
CA GLU A 147 4.51 -15.67 -9.50
C GLU A 147 3.82 -15.25 -8.20
N LYS A 148 3.73 -13.93 -7.97
CA LYS A 148 3.03 -13.42 -6.79
C LYS A 148 1.53 -13.69 -6.86
N ALA A 149 0.93 -13.51 -8.03
CA ALA A 149 -0.48 -13.81 -8.23
C ALA A 149 -0.78 -15.29 -7.99
N ASP A 150 0.06 -16.17 -8.52
CA ASP A 150 -0.10 -17.62 -8.35
C ASP A 150 0.03 -18.03 -6.87
N MET A 151 0.96 -17.42 -6.15
CA MET A 151 1.15 -17.70 -4.73
C MET A 151 -0.13 -17.35 -3.95
N ILE A 152 -0.75 -16.21 -4.26
CA ILE A 152 -1.98 -15.81 -3.61
C ILE A 152 -3.11 -16.78 -3.93
N GLU A 153 -3.26 -17.17 -5.20
CA GLU A 153 -4.30 -18.13 -5.60
C GLU A 153 -4.16 -19.45 -4.85
N LYS A 154 -2.94 -19.96 -4.74
CA LYS A 154 -2.70 -21.20 -4.00
C LYS A 154 -3.06 -21.07 -2.53
N ALA A 155 -2.73 -19.94 -1.92
CA ALA A 155 -3.04 -19.70 -0.52
C ALA A 155 -4.55 -19.59 -0.32
N LEU A 156 -5.28 -18.97 -1.25
CA LEU A 156 -6.74 -18.85 -1.16
C LEU A 156 -7.46 -20.18 -1.35
N ALA A 157 -6.83 -21.14 -2.06
CA ALA A 157 -7.44 -22.44 -2.32
C ALA A 157 -7.32 -23.42 -1.15
N LYS A 158 -6.57 -23.10 -0.12
CA LYS A 158 -6.38 -23.97 1.05
C LYS A 158 -7.49 -23.84 2.06
#